data_3e538c92a35694747b005e05ffeb7557
#
_entry.id   3e538c92a35694747b005e05ffeb7557
#
_cell.length_a   1.000
_cell.length_b   1.000
_cell.length_c   1.000
_cell.angle_alpha   90.00
_cell.angle_beta   90.00
_cell.angle_gamma   90.00
#
_symmetry.space_group_name_H-M   'P 1'
#
loop_
_entity.id
_entity.type
_entity.pdbx_description
1 polymer ?
#
loop_
_entity_poly.entity_id
_entity_poly.type
_entity_poly.pdbx_seq_one_letter_code
_entity_poly.pdbx_strand_id
1 'polypeptide(L)'
;EKIPKDFTVSYDGIKTADITAGVSVHDPSVIEADGTYYIFGSHMSGASSEDLRNWTSIGDGYTQSNPIFEDLLGTEHVFDYTGSRDSVIPTDDGTYHVWAPDVVYNRAQDLYYMYFCTSSTWNASNLCYAVSDKPEGPYTWKGALIYSGFAKDTIEATDVLDYVDISYAKKNYIIAGNKYNYEKYPNAIDPTVFYDADGKMWMVYGSWSGGIFLL
;
A
#
# COMPACT_ATOMS: atom_id res chain seq x y z
N GLU A 1 -22.69 11.29 -13.00
CA GLU A 1 -23.52 12.46 -12.59
C GLU A 1 -22.61 13.55 -12.07
N LYS A 2 -22.84 14.80 -12.53
CA LYS A 2 -22.06 15.93 -11.99
C LYS A 2 -22.64 16.33 -10.64
N ILE A 3 -21.79 16.45 -9.63
CA ILE A 3 -22.19 17.03 -8.33
C ILE A 3 -22.77 18.43 -8.60
N PRO A 4 -23.99 18.73 -8.12
CA PRO A 4 -24.57 20.05 -8.26
C PRO A 4 -23.65 21.15 -7.68
N LYS A 5 -23.56 22.29 -8.35
CA LYS A 5 -22.68 23.40 -7.89
C LYS A 5 -23.09 24.01 -6.54
N ASP A 6 -24.30 23.76 -6.14
CA ASP A 6 -24.96 24.25 -4.92
C ASP A 6 -25.19 23.13 -3.90
N PHE A 7 -24.39 22.06 -3.98
CA PHE A 7 -24.42 21.00 -2.98
C PHE A 7 -23.98 21.56 -1.61
N THR A 8 -24.93 21.58 -0.68
CA THR A 8 -24.67 21.99 0.71
C THR A 8 -24.77 20.75 1.59
N VAL A 9 -23.71 20.45 2.32
CA VAL A 9 -23.73 19.39 3.35
C VAL A 9 -24.40 19.98 4.59
N SER A 10 -25.52 19.40 5.03
CA SER A 10 -26.09 19.71 6.34
C SER A 10 -25.53 18.74 7.37
N TYR A 11 -25.09 19.29 8.48
CA TYR A 11 -24.65 18.54 9.66
C TYR A 11 -25.73 18.50 10.74
N ASP A 12 -26.94 18.99 10.42
CA ASP A 12 -28.07 18.99 11.35
C ASP A 12 -28.47 17.56 11.71
N GLY A 13 -28.53 17.27 12.98
CA GLY A 13 -28.91 15.95 13.50
C GLY A 13 -27.75 14.94 13.57
N ILE A 14 -26.53 15.29 13.15
CA ILE A 14 -25.35 14.46 13.39
C ILE A 14 -25.06 14.45 14.89
N LYS A 15 -25.13 13.28 15.50
CA LYS A 15 -24.75 13.10 16.91
C LYS A 15 -23.25 12.80 16.94
N THR A 16 -22.52 13.58 17.72
CA THR A 16 -21.16 13.22 18.11
C THR A 16 -21.21 12.07 19.10
N ALA A 17 -20.28 11.17 19.01
CA ALA A 17 -20.12 10.07 19.96
C ALA A 17 -18.67 10.05 20.44
N ASP A 18 -18.47 9.64 21.68
CA ASP A 18 -17.14 9.42 22.20
C ASP A 18 -16.49 8.26 21.45
N ILE A 19 -15.22 8.44 21.10
CA ILE A 19 -14.38 7.43 20.47
C ILE A 19 -13.36 7.00 21.50
N THR A 20 -13.26 5.71 21.74
CA THR A 20 -12.19 5.11 22.53
C THR A 20 -11.25 4.40 21.57
N ALA A 21 -10.19 5.09 21.18
CA ALA A 21 -9.17 4.56 20.30
C ALA A 21 -7.82 4.70 20.98
N GLY A 22 -7.34 3.64 21.59
CA GLY A 22 -5.95 3.54 22.06
C GLY A 22 -5.00 3.19 20.91
N VAL A 23 -5.37 3.50 19.65
CA VAL A 23 -4.65 3.14 18.42
C VAL A 23 -4.48 4.37 17.56
N SER A 24 -3.38 4.41 16.80
CA SER A 24 -3.12 5.40 15.78
C SER A 24 -2.80 4.67 14.48
N VAL A 25 -3.53 5.00 13.41
CA VAL A 25 -3.34 4.38 12.10
C VAL A 25 -3.18 5.49 11.06
N HIS A 26 -2.06 5.50 10.37
CA HIS A 26 -1.72 6.47 9.33
C HIS A 26 -2.07 5.88 7.95
N ASP A 27 -2.53 6.70 7.01
CA ASP A 27 -2.98 6.29 5.67
C ASP A 27 -3.98 5.12 5.72
N PRO A 28 -5.13 5.28 6.38
CA PRO A 28 -5.99 4.16 6.73
C PRO A 28 -6.80 3.63 5.56
N SER A 29 -6.89 2.30 5.46
CA SER A 29 -7.90 1.55 4.72
C SER A 29 -8.79 0.79 5.68
N VAL A 30 -10.10 0.71 5.39
CA VAL A 30 -11.08 0.05 6.25
C VAL A 30 -11.86 -0.97 5.46
N ILE A 31 -11.98 -2.18 6.00
CA ILE A 31 -12.89 -3.21 5.50
C ILE A 31 -13.88 -3.63 6.58
N GLU A 32 -15.02 -4.14 6.18
CA GLU A 32 -15.98 -4.80 7.06
C GLU A 32 -16.08 -6.28 6.68
N ALA A 33 -16.01 -7.14 7.68
CA ALA A 33 -16.19 -8.56 7.54
C ALA A 33 -16.97 -9.11 8.75
N ASP A 34 -18.09 -9.75 8.49
CA ASP A 34 -18.94 -10.40 9.49
C ASP A 34 -19.31 -9.50 10.69
N GLY A 35 -19.57 -8.22 10.41
CA GLY A 35 -19.95 -7.23 11.43
C GLY A 35 -18.80 -6.64 12.22
N THR A 36 -17.55 -6.97 11.88
CA THR A 36 -16.35 -6.37 12.45
C THR A 36 -15.67 -5.51 11.40
N TYR A 37 -15.27 -4.31 11.79
CA TYR A 37 -14.48 -3.39 10.99
C TYR A 37 -13.01 -3.58 11.30
N TYR A 38 -12.19 -3.64 10.26
CA TYR A 38 -10.74 -3.73 10.35
C TYR A 38 -10.13 -2.52 9.67
N ILE A 39 -9.21 -1.85 10.34
CA ILE A 39 -8.46 -0.74 9.81
C ILE A 39 -6.99 -1.11 9.71
N PHE A 40 -6.38 -0.82 8.57
CA PHE A 40 -4.96 -1.03 8.33
C PHE A 40 -4.31 0.26 7.86
N GLY A 41 -3.04 0.43 8.16
CA GLY A 41 -2.30 1.61 7.72
C GLY A 41 -0.81 1.41 7.64
N SER A 42 -0.15 2.48 7.24
CA SER A 42 1.31 2.56 7.15
C SER A 42 1.99 2.05 8.41
N HIS A 43 3.19 1.50 8.24
CA HIS A 43 3.98 0.89 9.31
C HIS A 43 3.40 -0.43 9.85
N MET A 44 2.51 -1.10 9.10
CA MET A 44 1.82 -2.33 9.49
C MET A 44 1.02 -2.16 10.79
N SER A 45 0.44 -1.00 10.98
CA SER A 45 -0.51 -0.74 12.05
C SER A 45 -1.89 -1.24 11.67
N GLY A 46 -2.62 -1.79 12.63
CA GLY A 46 -3.99 -2.19 12.43
C GLY A 46 -4.78 -2.32 13.71
N ALA A 47 -6.09 -2.20 13.57
CA ALA A 47 -7.04 -2.36 14.68
C ALA A 47 -8.37 -2.91 14.18
N SER A 48 -9.18 -3.42 15.11
CA SER A 48 -10.53 -3.88 14.85
C SER A 48 -11.56 -3.19 15.73
N SER A 49 -12.81 -3.12 15.26
CA SER A 49 -13.93 -2.53 15.98
C SER A 49 -15.26 -3.16 15.52
N GLU A 50 -16.19 -3.35 16.42
CA GLU A 50 -17.56 -3.79 16.10
C GLU A 50 -18.52 -2.59 15.93
N ASP A 51 -18.10 -1.38 16.27
CA ASP A 51 -18.98 -0.20 16.35
C ASP A 51 -18.38 1.09 15.78
N LEU A 52 -17.17 1.02 15.20
CA LEU A 52 -16.38 2.16 14.68
C LEU A 52 -16.01 3.21 15.75
N ARG A 53 -16.19 2.90 17.02
CA ARG A 53 -15.94 3.78 18.16
C ARG A 53 -14.91 3.23 19.12
N ASN A 54 -15.06 1.94 19.42
CA ASN A 54 -14.16 1.23 20.32
C ASN A 54 -13.21 0.38 19.49
N TRP A 55 -11.94 0.76 19.46
CA TRP A 55 -10.93 0.12 18.65
C TRP A 55 -9.95 -0.68 19.52
N THR A 56 -9.59 -1.85 19.05
CA THR A 56 -8.58 -2.72 19.66
C THR A 56 -7.45 -2.94 18.68
N SER A 57 -6.23 -2.68 19.06
CA SER A 57 -5.05 -2.94 18.21
C SER A 57 -4.93 -4.43 17.91
N ILE A 58 -4.69 -4.76 16.64
CA ILE A 58 -4.37 -6.10 16.17
C ILE A 58 -2.89 -6.25 15.80
N GLY A 59 -2.17 -5.15 15.59
CA GLY A 59 -0.75 -5.13 15.31
C GLY A 59 -0.22 -3.73 15.09
N ASP A 60 1.07 -3.55 15.28
CA ASP A 60 1.77 -2.31 15.03
C ASP A 60 3.28 -2.54 14.84
N GLY A 61 3.86 -1.81 13.89
CA GLY A 61 5.29 -1.76 13.65
C GLY A 61 5.90 -2.93 12.88
N TYR A 62 7.15 -2.76 12.53
CA TYR A 62 7.93 -3.70 11.72
C TYR A 62 8.66 -4.72 12.59
N THR A 63 7.92 -5.58 13.21
CA THR A 63 8.47 -6.66 14.01
C THR A 63 8.07 -8.01 13.44
N GLN A 64 8.92 -9.00 13.62
CA GLN A 64 8.63 -10.38 13.21
C GLN A 64 7.43 -10.98 13.97
N SER A 65 7.07 -10.39 15.09
CA SER A 65 5.92 -10.80 15.89
C SER A 65 4.63 -10.02 15.57
N ASN A 66 4.63 -9.14 14.57
CA ASN A 66 3.42 -8.45 14.16
C ASN A 66 2.40 -9.45 13.61
N PRO A 67 1.23 -9.63 14.22
CA PRO A 67 0.28 -10.66 13.82
C PRO A 67 -0.44 -10.36 12.50
N ILE A 68 -0.32 -9.15 11.96
CA ILE A 68 -0.94 -8.77 10.66
C ILE A 68 -0.23 -9.47 9.50
N PHE A 69 1.07 -9.73 9.61
CA PHE A 69 1.86 -10.25 8.52
C PHE A 69 2.68 -11.47 8.93
N GLU A 70 2.60 -12.52 8.13
CA GLU A 70 3.42 -13.71 8.33
C GLU A 70 4.87 -13.40 7.90
N ASP A 71 5.79 -13.41 8.85
CA ASP A 71 7.22 -13.29 8.60
C ASP A 71 7.64 -12.07 7.75
N LEU A 72 7.12 -10.89 8.08
CA LEU A 72 7.41 -9.65 7.33
C LEU A 72 8.91 -9.34 7.18
N LEU A 73 9.69 -9.57 8.23
CA LEU A 73 11.13 -9.29 8.23
C LEU A 73 12.00 -10.49 7.88
N GLY A 74 11.48 -11.70 8.00
CA GLY A 74 12.19 -12.91 7.65
C GLY A 74 12.05 -13.28 6.17
N THR A 75 11.06 -12.70 5.48
CA THR A 75 10.86 -12.89 4.04
C THR A 75 11.84 -11.99 3.32
N GLU A 76 12.89 -12.52 2.77
CA GLU A 76 13.90 -11.77 1.99
C GLU A 76 13.28 -10.92 0.86
N HIS A 77 12.10 -11.31 0.37
CA HIS A 77 11.49 -10.77 -0.84
C HIS A 77 10.74 -9.43 -0.68
N VAL A 78 10.14 -9.16 0.47
CA VAL A 78 9.30 -7.95 0.65
C VAL A 78 10.12 -6.67 0.44
N PHE A 79 11.36 -6.66 0.89
CA PHE A 79 12.25 -5.49 0.85
C PHE A 79 13.43 -5.63 -0.12
N ASP A 80 13.51 -6.69 -0.93
CA ASP A 80 14.64 -6.95 -1.82
C ASP A 80 14.94 -5.76 -2.72
N TYR A 81 13.92 -5.13 -3.28
CA TYR A 81 14.11 -4.01 -4.18
C TYR A 81 14.38 -2.70 -3.44
N THR A 82 13.65 -2.41 -2.41
CA THR A 82 13.72 -1.11 -1.71
C THR A 82 14.71 -1.11 -0.56
N GLY A 83 15.02 -2.27 -0.02
CA GLY A 83 15.88 -2.40 1.15
C GLY A 83 15.25 -1.85 2.43
N SER A 84 15.96 -1.97 3.51
CA SER A 84 15.61 -1.28 4.74
C SER A 84 15.98 0.20 4.66
N ARG A 85 15.35 1.01 5.47
CA ARG A 85 15.67 2.43 5.60
C ARG A 85 17.13 2.68 5.94
N ASP A 86 17.74 1.80 6.73
CA ASP A 86 19.15 1.87 7.13
C ASP A 86 20.13 1.77 5.97
N SER A 87 19.74 1.10 4.87
CA SER A 87 20.57 1.01 3.69
C SER A 87 20.72 2.35 2.95
N VAL A 88 19.80 3.29 3.20
CA VAL A 88 19.74 4.58 2.51
C VAL A 88 19.98 5.75 3.46
N ILE A 89 19.35 5.72 4.63
CA ILE A 89 19.50 6.72 5.69
C ILE A 89 19.62 5.97 7.01
N PRO A 90 20.76 5.97 7.65
CA PRO A 90 20.90 5.40 8.98
C PRO A 90 19.91 6.06 9.93
N THR A 91 19.07 5.25 10.55
CA THR A 91 18.13 5.68 11.59
C THR A 91 18.32 4.81 12.80
N ASP A 92 18.13 5.37 13.96
CA ASP A 92 18.33 4.67 15.24
C ASP A 92 17.34 3.52 15.45
N ASP A 93 16.28 3.47 14.67
CA ASP A 93 15.18 2.50 14.81
C ASP A 93 15.16 1.39 13.74
N GLY A 94 16.05 1.41 12.75
CA GLY A 94 16.15 0.36 11.72
C GLY A 94 14.86 0.11 10.94
N THR A 95 14.04 1.13 10.73
CA THR A 95 12.70 0.95 10.18
C THR A 95 12.68 0.74 8.68
N TYR A 96 11.94 -0.25 8.27
CA TYR A 96 11.53 -0.49 6.88
C TYR A 96 10.33 0.40 6.54
N HIS A 97 10.17 0.73 5.27
CA HIS A 97 9.04 1.50 4.81
C HIS A 97 8.01 0.60 4.14
N VAL A 98 6.93 0.32 4.86
CA VAL A 98 5.69 -0.23 4.31
C VAL A 98 4.61 0.80 4.52
N TRP A 99 3.98 1.25 3.42
CA TRP A 99 3.03 2.34 3.47
C TRP A 99 1.70 2.00 2.82
N ALA A 100 0.67 2.71 3.26
CA ALA A 100 -0.66 2.79 2.67
C ALA A 100 -1.22 1.44 2.21
N PRO A 101 -1.37 0.44 3.08
CA PRO A 101 -2.02 -0.81 2.71
C PRO A 101 -3.49 -0.57 2.40
N ASP A 102 -3.99 -1.25 1.38
CA ASP A 102 -5.41 -1.34 1.09
C ASP A 102 -5.84 -2.81 1.03
N VAL A 103 -6.93 -3.14 1.71
CA VAL A 103 -7.39 -4.52 1.81
C VAL A 103 -8.73 -4.68 1.13
N VAL A 104 -8.84 -5.70 0.29
CA VAL A 104 -10.07 -6.05 -0.42
C VAL A 104 -10.33 -7.57 -0.35
N TYR A 105 -11.58 -7.96 -0.21
CA TYR A 105 -11.97 -9.36 -0.31
C TYR A 105 -12.17 -9.78 -1.76
N ASN A 106 -11.39 -10.75 -2.21
CA ASN A 106 -11.50 -11.34 -3.53
C ASN A 106 -12.46 -12.54 -3.50
N ARG A 107 -13.69 -12.30 -3.93
CA ARG A 107 -14.76 -13.32 -3.93
C ARG A 107 -14.47 -14.52 -4.83
N ALA A 108 -13.68 -14.34 -5.89
CA ALA A 108 -13.37 -15.42 -6.81
C ALA A 108 -12.37 -16.43 -6.22
N GLN A 109 -11.55 -15.99 -5.29
CA GLN A 109 -10.51 -16.81 -4.64
C GLN A 109 -10.80 -17.09 -3.18
N ASP A 110 -11.83 -16.48 -2.62
CA ASP A 110 -12.22 -16.60 -1.20
C ASP A 110 -11.07 -16.20 -0.25
N LEU A 111 -10.39 -15.09 -0.57
CA LEU A 111 -9.22 -14.58 0.16
C LEU A 111 -9.28 -13.06 0.32
N TYR A 112 -8.69 -12.57 1.38
CA TYR A 112 -8.38 -11.16 1.56
C TYR A 112 -7.04 -10.85 0.91
N TYR A 113 -7.01 -9.80 0.13
CA TYR A 113 -5.82 -9.28 -0.55
C TYR A 113 -5.43 -7.96 0.08
N MET A 114 -4.24 -7.87 0.61
CA MET A 114 -3.63 -6.62 1.05
C MET A 114 -2.67 -6.14 -0.03
N TYR A 115 -2.95 -4.98 -0.60
CA TYR A 115 -2.04 -4.27 -1.49
C TYR A 115 -1.34 -3.19 -0.69
N PHE A 116 -0.05 -3.06 -0.83
CA PHE A 116 0.75 -2.10 -0.09
C PHE A 116 1.98 -1.71 -0.91
N CYS A 117 2.68 -0.67 -0.49
CA CYS A 117 3.97 -0.37 -1.09
C CYS A 117 5.10 -0.49 -0.09
N THR A 118 6.29 -0.87 -0.58
CA THR A 118 7.54 -0.61 0.10
C THR A 118 8.26 0.54 -0.60
N SER A 119 9.08 1.29 0.13
CA SER A 119 9.80 2.43 -0.41
C SER A 119 11.13 2.66 0.28
N SER A 120 12.16 3.03 -0.47
CA SER A 120 13.41 3.53 0.06
C SER A 120 13.43 5.05 -0.04
N THR A 121 13.00 5.74 1.03
CA THR A 121 13.08 7.20 1.15
C THR A 121 12.60 7.97 -0.09
N TRP A 122 11.45 7.57 -0.67
CA TRP A 122 10.82 8.20 -1.83
C TRP A 122 11.53 7.98 -3.18
N ASN A 123 12.64 7.23 -3.19
CA ASN A 123 13.44 7.04 -4.41
C ASN A 123 13.06 5.77 -5.16
N ALA A 124 13.18 4.61 -4.54
CA ALA A 124 12.77 3.35 -5.13
C ALA A 124 11.55 2.83 -4.39
N SER A 125 10.50 2.47 -5.13
CA SER A 125 9.26 1.97 -4.55
C SER A 125 8.72 0.81 -5.38
N ASN A 126 8.00 -0.10 -4.74
CA ASN A 126 7.23 -1.12 -5.43
C ASN A 126 5.86 -1.29 -4.78
N LEU A 127 4.87 -1.60 -5.58
CA LEU A 127 3.58 -2.10 -5.11
C LEU A 127 3.66 -3.60 -4.97
N CYS A 128 3.28 -4.07 -3.79
CA CYS A 128 3.25 -5.48 -3.42
C CYS A 128 1.83 -5.94 -3.12
N TYR A 129 1.65 -7.26 -3.07
CA TYR A 129 0.44 -7.82 -2.52
C TYR A 129 0.72 -9.03 -1.65
N ALA A 130 -0.14 -9.22 -0.68
CA ALA A 130 -0.16 -10.36 0.22
C ALA A 130 -1.58 -10.87 0.37
N VAL A 131 -1.76 -12.10 0.78
CA VAL A 131 -3.08 -12.74 0.93
C VAL A 131 -3.24 -13.39 2.29
N SER A 132 -4.49 -13.43 2.76
CA SER A 132 -4.90 -14.14 3.97
C SER A 132 -6.27 -14.77 3.79
N ASP A 133 -6.56 -15.83 4.52
CA ASP A 133 -7.90 -16.41 4.66
C ASP A 133 -8.76 -15.66 5.69
N LYS A 134 -8.17 -14.71 6.43
CA LYS A 134 -8.83 -13.91 7.46
C LYS A 134 -8.60 -12.42 7.25
N PRO A 135 -9.58 -11.57 7.57
CA PRO A 135 -9.45 -10.13 7.40
C PRO A 135 -8.32 -9.52 8.24
N GLU A 136 -8.10 -10.02 9.46
CA GLU A 136 -7.05 -9.53 10.36
C GLU A 136 -5.64 -10.04 10.02
N GLY A 137 -5.51 -11.01 9.14
CA GLY A 137 -4.24 -11.68 8.84
C GLY A 137 -4.08 -13.03 9.58
N PRO A 138 -2.88 -13.61 9.62
CA PRO A 138 -1.65 -13.06 9.01
C PRO A 138 -1.69 -13.10 7.47
N TYR A 139 -1.17 -12.06 6.88
CA TYR A 139 -1.01 -11.96 5.42
C TYR A 139 0.33 -12.55 4.99
N THR A 140 0.29 -13.40 3.96
CA THR A 140 1.48 -13.98 3.32
C THR A 140 1.82 -13.23 2.04
N TRP A 141 3.02 -12.68 1.93
CA TRP A 141 3.50 -12.01 0.73
C TRP A 141 3.49 -12.91 -0.51
N LYS A 142 3.07 -12.38 -1.65
CA LYS A 142 2.95 -13.11 -2.93
C LYS A 142 3.77 -12.52 -4.06
N GLY A 143 4.11 -11.26 -4.01
CA GLY A 143 4.93 -10.64 -5.04
C GLY A 143 4.82 -9.13 -5.11
N ALA A 144 5.69 -8.55 -5.92
CA ALA A 144 5.60 -7.17 -6.36
C ALA A 144 4.89 -7.10 -7.73
N LEU A 145 4.12 -6.06 -7.94
CA LEU A 145 3.31 -5.83 -9.15
C LEU A 145 3.89 -4.73 -10.03
N ILE A 146 4.42 -3.69 -9.43
CA ILE A 146 4.87 -2.49 -10.11
C ILE A 146 6.11 -1.97 -9.40
N TYR A 147 7.07 -1.49 -10.20
CA TYR A 147 8.29 -0.89 -9.71
C TYR A 147 8.45 0.54 -10.21
N SER A 148 9.01 1.41 -9.39
CA SER A 148 9.38 2.78 -9.75
C SER A 148 10.70 3.19 -9.10
N GLY A 149 11.30 4.25 -9.60
CA GLY A 149 12.52 4.79 -9.00
C GLY A 149 13.81 4.06 -9.37
N PHE A 150 13.75 3.10 -10.28
CA PHE A 150 14.94 2.40 -10.78
C PHE A 150 15.82 3.32 -11.66
N ALA A 151 17.08 3.01 -11.69
CA ALA A 151 18.11 3.65 -12.52
C ALA A 151 18.74 2.62 -13.47
N LYS A 152 19.72 3.00 -14.29
CA LYS A 152 20.35 2.08 -15.25
C LYS A 152 21.07 0.90 -14.58
N ASP A 153 21.56 1.13 -13.38
CA ASP A 153 22.32 0.20 -12.56
C ASP A 153 21.44 -0.59 -11.57
N THR A 154 20.18 -0.22 -11.43
CA THR A 154 19.25 -0.89 -10.51
C THR A 154 18.03 -1.50 -11.22
N ILE A 155 17.85 -1.26 -12.52
CA ILE A 155 16.70 -1.80 -13.29
C ILE A 155 16.67 -3.32 -13.31
N GLU A 156 17.84 -3.98 -13.22
CA GLU A 156 17.94 -5.44 -13.18
C GLU A 156 17.39 -6.06 -11.88
N ALA A 157 17.18 -5.24 -10.85
CA ALA A 157 16.50 -5.64 -9.61
C ALA A 157 14.97 -5.57 -9.71
N THR A 158 14.44 -5.30 -10.90
CA THR A 158 13.00 -5.22 -11.20
C THR A 158 12.63 -6.21 -12.31
N ASP A 159 11.34 -6.43 -12.51
CA ASP A 159 10.82 -7.23 -13.62
C ASP A 159 10.65 -6.44 -14.93
N VAL A 160 11.03 -5.17 -14.97
CA VAL A 160 10.81 -4.26 -16.11
C VAL A 160 11.40 -4.83 -17.40
N LEU A 161 12.56 -5.49 -17.31
CA LEU A 161 13.24 -6.05 -18.48
C LEU A 161 12.57 -7.35 -19.01
N ASP A 162 11.64 -7.92 -18.28
CA ASP A 162 10.81 -9.04 -18.77
C ASP A 162 9.75 -8.56 -19.78
N TYR A 163 9.40 -7.26 -19.72
CA TYR A 163 8.36 -6.65 -20.55
C TYR A 163 8.89 -5.74 -21.65
N VAL A 164 10.05 -5.12 -21.45
CA VAL A 164 10.66 -4.20 -22.41
C VAL A 164 12.17 -4.39 -22.50
N ASP A 165 12.76 -4.12 -23.66
CA ASP A 165 14.21 -4.16 -23.80
C ASP A 165 14.89 -2.99 -23.06
N ILE A 166 16.16 -3.18 -22.73
CA ILE A 166 16.96 -2.21 -21.98
C ILE A 166 17.09 -0.86 -22.69
N SER A 167 17.06 -0.83 -24.02
CA SER A 167 17.17 0.41 -24.79
C SER A 167 15.89 1.21 -24.68
N TYR A 168 14.75 0.54 -24.75
CA TYR A 168 13.44 1.16 -24.51
C TYR A 168 13.34 1.70 -23.09
N ALA A 169 13.71 0.90 -22.10
CA ALA A 169 13.66 1.29 -20.69
C ALA A 169 14.53 2.53 -20.40
N LYS A 170 15.78 2.52 -20.89
CA LYS A 170 16.70 3.67 -20.73
C LYS A 170 16.21 4.94 -21.42
N LYS A 171 15.54 4.81 -22.56
CA LYS A 171 15.01 5.95 -23.31
C LYS A 171 13.77 6.57 -22.67
N ASN A 172 12.88 5.75 -22.10
CA ASN A 172 11.56 6.18 -21.68
C ASN A 172 11.46 6.41 -20.17
N TYR A 173 12.06 5.52 -19.36
CA TYR A 173 11.91 5.54 -17.91
C TYR A 173 13.05 6.24 -17.18
N ILE A 174 14.19 6.49 -17.85
CA ILE A 174 15.37 7.06 -17.20
C ILE A 174 15.75 8.36 -17.90
N ILE A 175 15.85 9.44 -17.13
CA ILE A 175 16.25 10.77 -17.58
C ILE A 175 17.72 11.08 -17.29
N ALA A 176 18.15 12.29 -17.62
CA ALA A 176 19.49 12.78 -17.35
C ALA A 176 19.86 12.64 -15.85
N GLY A 177 21.12 12.31 -15.60
CA GLY A 177 21.59 12.07 -14.23
C GLY A 177 21.26 10.68 -13.68
N ASN A 178 20.89 9.74 -14.54
CA ASN A 178 20.55 8.35 -14.16
C ASN A 178 19.38 8.27 -13.15
N LYS A 179 18.32 9.08 -13.38
CA LYS A 179 17.18 9.18 -12.51
C LYS A 179 15.93 8.64 -13.20
N TYR A 180 15.03 8.02 -12.43
CA TYR A 180 13.72 7.65 -12.89
C TYR A 180 12.91 8.87 -13.31
N ASN A 181 12.09 8.73 -14.36
CA ASN A 181 11.30 9.82 -14.92
C ASN A 181 9.97 10.00 -14.20
N TYR A 182 10.00 10.57 -13.01
CA TYR A 182 8.82 10.86 -12.20
C TYR A 182 7.89 11.95 -12.77
N GLU A 183 8.34 12.70 -13.77
CA GLU A 183 7.46 13.67 -14.44
C GLU A 183 6.43 12.99 -15.34
N LYS A 184 6.76 11.80 -15.83
CA LYS A 184 5.95 11.09 -16.82
C LYS A 184 5.34 9.80 -16.27
N TYR A 185 6.01 9.14 -15.34
CA TYR A 185 5.63 7.84 -14.82
C TYR A 185 5.36 7.91 -13.33
N PRO A 186 4.41 7.07 -12.84
CA PRO A 186 4.01 7.12 -11.45
C PRO A 186 5.12 6.70 -10.49
N ASN A 187 5.02 7.15 -9.27
CA ASN A 187 5.63 6.45 -8.14
C ASN A 187 4.75 5.24 -7.78
N ALA A 188 5.36 4.09 -7.53
CA ALA A 188 4.66 2.85 -7.19
C ALA A 188 4.31 2.84 -5.69
N ILE A 189 3.42 3.73 -5.28
CA ILE A 189 2.96 3.91 -3.90
C ILE A 189 1.45 4.14 -3.83
N ASP A 190 0.89 4.09 -2.63
CA ASP A 190 -0.48 4.46 -2.27
C ASP A 190 -1.54 3.74 -3.12
N PRO A 191 -1.57 2.39 -3.12
CA PRO A 191 -2.57 1.66 -3.88
C PRO A 191 -3.95 1.75 -3.21
N THR A 192 -4.99 1.86 -4.04
CA THR A 192 -6.38 1.64 -3.63
C THR A 192 -7.05 0.73 -4.64
N VAL A 193 -7.69 -0.33 -4.17
CA VAL A 193 -8.30 -1.36 -5.01
C VAL A 193 -9.80 -1.44 -4.76
N PHE A 194 -10.58 -1.50 -5.83
CA PHE A 194 -12.03 -1.58 -5.75
C PHE A 194 -12.61 -2.40 -6.90
N TYR A 195 -13.84 -2.85 -6.72
CA TYR A 195 -14.64 -3.47 -7.78
C TYR A 195 -15.63 -2.45 -8.33
N ASP A 196 -15.74 -2.39 -9.65
CA ASP A 196 -16.81 -1.62 -10.30
C ASP A 196 -18.17 -2.37 -10.24
N ALA A 197 -19.19 -1.75 -10.80
CA ALA A 197 -20.54 -2.31 -10.82
C ALA A 197 -20.65 -3.62 -11.63
N ASP A 198 -19.73 -3.86 -12.54
CA ASP A 198 -19.65 -5.09 -13.34
C ASP A 198 -18.79 -6.18 -12.67
N GLY A 199 -18.26 -5.89 -11.50
CA GLY A 199 -17.41 -6.80 -10.72
C GLY A 199 -15.97 -6.89 -11.22
N LYS A 200 -15.53 -5.97 -12.08
CA LYS A 200 -14.14 -5.86 -12.51
C LYS A 200 -13.33 -5.16 -11.43
N MET A 201 -12.17 -5.72 -11.12
CA MET A 201 -11.22 -5.14 -10.17
C MET A 201 -10.39 -4.05 -10.85
N TRP A 202 -10.21 -2.95 -10.16
CA TRP A 202 -9.39 -1.83 -10.55
C TRP A 202 -8.44 -1.43 -9.43
N MET A 203 -7.28 -0.93 -9.80
CA MET A 203 -6.35 -0.32 -8.85
C MET A 203 -6.07 1.13 -9.27
N VAL A 204 -6.21 2.04 -8.32
CA VAL A 204 -5.70 3.41 -8.42
C VAL A 204 -4.43 3.48 -7.58
N TYR A 205 -3.37 4.07 -8.11
CA TYR A 205 -2.10 4.17 -7.41
C TYR A 205 -1.29 5.38 -7.88
N GLY A 206 -0.22 5.66 -7.17
CA GLY A 206 0.65 6.79 -7.44
C GLY A 206 0.23 8.04 -6.68
N SER A 207 1.20 8.80 -6.26
CA SER A 207 1.03 10.14 -5.71
C SER A 207 2.31 10.93 -5.89
N TRP A 208 2.22 12.25 -5.83
CA TRP A 208 3.32 13.20 -5.96
C TRP A 208 4.03 13.25 -7.31
N SER A 209 4.11 12.17 -8.05
CA SER A 209 4.93 12.01 -9.24
C SER A 209 4.09 11.61 -10.43
N GLY A 210 4.05 12.41 -11.48
CA GLY A 210 3.32 12.11 -12.73
C GLY A 210 1.80 12.07 -12.59
N GLY A 211 1.26 12.03 -11.38
CA GLY A 211 -0.17 11.98 -11.07
C GLY A 211 -0.64 10.64 -10.50
N ILE A 212 -1.94 10.39 -10.64
CA ILE A 212 -2.63 9.18 -10.20
C ILE A 212 -2.95 8.34 -11.43
N PHE A 213 -2.70 7.04 -11.34
CA PHE A 213 -2.84 6.09 -12.44
C PHE A 213 -3.89 5.04 -12.12
N LEU A 214 -4.56 4.52 -13.14
CA LEU A 214 -5.56 3.47 -13.06
C LEU A 214 -5.08 2.24 -13.83
N LEU A 215 -5.18 1.08 -13.21
CA LEU A 215 -4.97 -0.25 -13.76
C LEU A 215 -6.27 -1.05 -13.78
#